data_b7c1724ff3bc2946f9b23b7fc9b09d48
#
_entry.id   b7c1724ff3bc2946f9b23b7fc9b09d48
#
_cell.length_a   1.000
_cell.length_b   1.000
_cell.length_c   1.000
_cell.angle_alpha   90.00
_cell.angle_beta   90.00
_cell.angle_gamma   90.00
#
_symmetry.space_group_name_H-M   'P 1'
#
loop_
_entity.id
_entity.type
_entity.pdbx_description
1 polymer ?
#
loop_
_entity_poly.entity_id
_entity_poly.type
_entity_poly.pdbx_seq_one_letter_code
_entity_poly.pdbx_strand_id
1 'polypeptide(L)'
;MNSGKVPVNVLKRSVLRQLKNKRSEIANSAGRGADGASFEPFSEGQLVTCVQEGVVELQCENDLAEAEREDLSVMPMRRFFQKCANNLATAGAEPVAAELVIFLPENVEEPELKALMSEAEGIAAELNIQIIGGQTRVSSAVRQPLATVTGYGIRKTGAVQMDVRKKLAGQDIIITKWIGLEGTADLAARNQEGLLTRYPAYLVEEAAAFDRYYSILPEAATAVKSGGCTMHDASEGGVFAA
;
A
#
# COMPACT_ATOMS: atom_id res chain seq x y z
N MET A 1 0.75 15.43 -19.67
CA MET A 1 -0.73 15.63 -19.85
C MET A 1 -1.13 17.05 -19.43
N ASN A 2 -2.25 17.58 -19.92
CA ASN A 2 -2.69 18.93 -19.52
C ASN A 2 -3.21 18.95 -18.09
N SER A 3 -2.99 20.07 -17.38
CA SER A 3 -3.46 20.24 -16.01
C SER A 3 -4.98 20.11 -15.90
N GLY A 4 -5.45 19.45 -14.86
CA GLY A 4 -6.85 19.21 -14.57
C GLY A 4 -7.21 17.74 -14.44
N LYS A 5 -8.51 17.45 -14.54
CA LYS A 5 -9.02 16.07 -14.53
C LYS A 5 -8.56 15.33 -15.78
N VAL A 6 -8.09 14.11 -15.62
CA VAL A 6 -7.68 13.26 -16.75
C VAL A 6 -8.84 13.11 -17.75
N PRO A 7 -8.63 13.29 -19.07
CA PRO A 7 -9.67 13.15 -20.08
C PRO A 7 -10.39 11.80 -20.00
N VAL A 8 -11.71 11.76 -20.26
CA VAL A 8 -12.55 10.57 -20.10
C VAL A 8 -12.05 9.35 -20.90
N ASN A 9 -11.49 9.58 -22.08
CA ASN A 9 -10.93 8.52 -22.92
C ASN A 9 -9.65 7.92 -22.27
N VAL A 10 -8.78 8.76 -21.70
CA VAL A 10 -7.59 8.33 -20.96
C VAL A 10 -7.99 7.62 -19.67
N LEU A 11 -8.90 8.21 -18.88
CA LEU A 11 -9.44 7.57 -17.68
C LEU A 11 -9.95 6.16 -17.98
N LYS A 12 -10.73 5.99 -19.07
CA LYS A 12 -11.28 4.69 -19.44
C LYS A 12 -10.22 3.66 -19.79
N ARG A 13 -9.22 4.02 -20.62
CA ARG A 13 -8.25 3.03 -21.16
C ARG A 13 -7.05 2.81 -20.21
N SER A 14 -6.64 3.82 -19.46
CA SER A 14 -5.40 3.80 -18.68
C SER A 14 -5.61 3.64 -17.17
N VAL A 15 -6.84 3.89 -16.69
CA VAL A 15 -7.22 3.69 -15.29
C VAL A 15 -8.26 2.58 -15.18
N LEU A 16 -9.50 2.82 -15.63
CA LEU A 16 -10.62 1.90 -15.36
C LEU A 16 -10.46 0.51 -15.97
N ARG A 17 -9.81 0.39 -17.14
CA ARG A 17 -9.53 -0.92 -17.75
C ARG A 17 -8.51 -1.76 -17.01
N GLN A 18 -7.72 -1.17 -16.14
CA GLN A 18 -6.75 -1.89 -15.30
C GLN A 18 -7.47 -2.56 -14.12
N LEU A 19 -8.54 -1.98 -13.59
CA LEU A 19 -9.27 -2.46 -12.42
C LEU A 19 -10.08 -3.72 -12.73
N LYS A 20 -9.54 -4.88 -12.44
CA LYS A 20 -10.12 -6.20 -12.78
C LYS A 20 -10.55 -6.99 -11.55
N ASN A 21 -9.81 -6.82 -10.44
CA ASN A 21 -10.09 -7.54 -9.21
C ASN A 21 -11.46 -7.16 -8.65
N LYS A 22 -12.22 -8.15 -8.16
CA LYS A 22 -13.58 -7.97 -7.62
C LYS A 22 -13.71 -8.70 -6.29
N ARG A 23 -14.43 -8.06 -5.39
CA ARG A 23 -14.77 -8.60 -4.07
C ARG A 23 -16.29 -8.68 -3.93
N SER A 24 -16.76 -9.74 -3.27
CA SER A 24 -18.19 -9.96 -3.01
C SER A 24 -18.80 -8.91 -2.07
N GLU A 25 -17.95 -8.29 -1.24
CA GLU A 25 -18.35 -7.25 -0.29
C GLU A 25 -18.62 -5.91 -0.95
N ILE A 26 -18.34 -5.77 -2.24
CA ILE A 26 -18.51 -4.51 -3.00
C ILE A 26 -19.71 -4.62 -3.95
N ALA A 27 -20.75 -3.88 -3.65
CA ALA A 27 -21.94 -3.79 -4.50
C ALA A 27 -21.68 -2.96 -5.76
N ASN A 28 -21.07 -1.79 -5.59
CA ASN A 28 -20.69 -0.91 -6.69
C ASN A 28 -19.26 -0.41 -6.51
N SER A 29 -18.54 -0.28 -7.60
CA SER A 29 -17.16 0.21 -7.61
C SER A 29 -16.95 1.24 -8.72
N ALA A 30 -15.69 1.71 -8.83
CA ALA A 30 -15.29 2.70 -9.83
C ALA A 30 -15.79 2.38 -11.23
N GLY A 31 -16.36 3.37 -11.88
CA GLY A 31 -16.89 3.29 -13.23
C GLY A 31 -17.16 4.66 -13.81
N ARG A 32 -17.50 4.71 -15.11
CA ARG A 32 -17.87 5.96 -15.75
C ARG A 32 -19.22 6.44 -15.21
N GLY A 33 -19.24 7.64 -14.64
CA GLY A 33 -20.45 8.23 -14.06
C GLY A 33 -20.83 7.68 -12.69
N ALA A 34 -19.93 6.90 -12.06
CA ALA A 34 -20.09 6.52 -10.66
C ALA A 34 -19.42 7.58 -9.78
N ASP A 35 -20.20 8.26 -8.96
CA ASP A 35 -19.75 9.29 -8.03
C ASP A 35 -19.31 8.70 -6.67
N GLY A 36 -19.53 7.40 -6.46
CA GLY A 36 -19.13 6.70 -5.25
C GLY A 36 -19.13 5.18 -5.42
N ALA A 37 -18.51 4.52 -4.46
CA ALA A 37 -18.55 3.06 -4.29
C ALA A 37 -19.47 2.70 -3.14
N SER A 38 -20.01 1.48 -3.14
CA SER A 38 -20.84 0.98 -2.05
C SER A 38 -20.48 -0.45 -1.68
N PHE A 39 -20.54 -0.72 -0.39
CA PHE A 39 -20.37 -2.06 0.14
C PHE A 39 -21.74 -2.78 0.16
N GLU A 40 -21.71 -4.10 -0.02
CA GLU A 40 -22.85 -4.94 0.30
C GLU A 40 -23.20 -4.78 1.80
N PRO A 41 -24.48 -4.81 2.18
CA PRO A 41 -24.86 -4.74 3.58
C PRO A 41 -24.25 -5.92 4.36
N PHE A 42 -23.57 -5.64 5.46
CA PHE A 42 -23.14 -6.65 6.40
C PHE A 42 -23.84 -6.45 7.74
N SER A 43 -24.49 -7.50 8.23
CA SER A 43 -25.29 -7.45 9.45
C SER A 43 -24.42 -7.47 10.72
N GLU A 44 -23.22 -8.00 10.63
CA GLU A 44 -22.33 -8.19 11.77
C GLU A 44 -20.90 -7.81 11.41
N GLY A 45 -20.34 -6.87 12.18
CA GLY A 45 -18.95 -6.42 11.99
C GLY A 45 -18.79 -4.92 12.06
N GLN A 46 -17.57 -4.48 11.83
CA GLN A 46 -17.19 -3.07 11.81
C GLN A 46 -16.36 -2.78 10.57
N LEU A 47 -16.65 -1.68 9.91
CA LEU A 47 -15.79 -1.14 8.87
C LEU A 47 -14.62 -0.42 9.54
N VAL A 48 -13.41 -0.80 9.17
CA VAL A 48 -12.15 -0.20 9.60
C VAL A 48 -11.51 0.47 8.40
N THR A 49 -10.96 1.65 8.58
CA THR A 49 -10.29 2.40 7.51
C THR A 49 -8.93 2.90 7.96
N CYS A 50 -8.01 3.00 7.01
CA CYS A 50 -6.71 3.62 7.20
C CYS A 50 -6.31 4.37 5.91
N VAL A 51 -5.30 5.23 6.02
CA VAL A 51 -4.79 6.02 4.88
C VAL A 51 -3.27 5.92 4.85
N GLN A 52 -2.72 5.80 3.65
CA GLN A 52 -1.30 5.94 3.35
C GLN A 52 -1.12 6.93 2.21
N GLU A 53 -0.13 7.80 2.33
CA GLU A 53 0.16 8.82 1.33
C GLU A 53 1.67 8.98 1.14
N GLY A 54 2.05 9.57 0.02
CA GLY A 54 3.44 9.91 -0.24
C GLY A 54 3.74 10.11 -1.71
N VAL A 55 5.03 10.29 -1.99
CA VAL A 55 5.55 10.36 -3.35
C VAL A 55 5.67 8.95 -3.89
N VAL A 56 5.04 8.68 -5.04
CA VAL A 56 5.08 7.36 -5.67
C VAL A 56 6.09 7.33 -6.80
N GLU A 57 6.87 6.26 -6.84
CA GLU A 57 7.81 5.98 -7.92
C GLU A 57 7.03 5.66 -9.22
N LEU A 58 7.42 6.28 -10.33
CA LEU A 58 6.97 5.87 -11.66
C LEU A 58 8.00 4.92 -12.26
N GLN A 59 7.54 3.82 -12.82
CA GLN A 59 8.40 2.93 -13.61
C GLN A 59 8.67 3.59 -14.96
N CYS A 60 9.70 4.43 -15.03
CA CYS A 60 10.20 4.98 -16.27
C CYS A 60 11.41 4.18 -16.71
N GLU A 61 11.43 3.71 -17.96
CA GLU A 61 12.59 3.06 -18.56
C GLU A 61 13.78 4.01 -18.78
N ASN A 62 13.63 5.30 -18.54
CA ASN A 62 14.65 6.32 -18.78
C ASN A 62 15.04 7.06 -17.52
N ASP A 63 16.29 6.87 -17.11
CA ASP A 63 17.18 7.78 -16.38
C ASP A 63 16.51 8.82 -15.44
N LEU A 64 15.95 8.36 -14.33
CA LEU A 64 15.87 9.23 -13.17
C LEU A 64 17.30 9.62 -12.81
N ALA A 65 17.58 10.92 -12.72
CA ALA A 65 18.88 11.43 -12.32
C ALA A 65 19.29 10.75 -10.99
N GLU A 66 20.56 10.39 -10.84
CA GLU A 66 21.08 9.69 -9.63
C GLU A 66 20.61 10.37 -8.32
N ALA A 67 20.45 11.70 -8.32
CA ALA A 67 19.95 12.48 -7.19
C ALA A 67 18.49 12.16 -6.79
N GLU A 68 17.64 11.70 -7.72
CA GLU A 68 16.25 11.33 -7.41
C GLU A 68 16.14 9.90 -6.86
N ARG A 69 17.17 9.06 -7.11
CA ARG A 69 17.27 7.73 -6.51
C ARG A 69 17.71 7.75 -5.05
N GLU A 70 18.29 8.85 -4.57
CA GLU A 70 18.71 9.02 -3.17
C GLU A 70 17.57 9.48 -2.25
N ASP A 71 16.45 9.96 -2.80
CA ASP A 71 15.30 10.40 -2.01
C ASP A 71 14.51 9.20 -1.47
N LEU A 72 14.76 8.87 -0.20
CA LEU A 72 14.06 7.80 0.53
C LEU A 72 12.56 8.08 0.73
N SER A 73 12.09 9.30 0.40
CA SER A 73 10.66 9.64 0.46
C SER A 73 9.86 9.09 -0.72
N VAL A 74 10.54 8.72 -1.82
CA VAL A 74 9.89 8.12 -2.99
C VAL A 74 9.69 6.63 -2.75
N MET A 75 8.45 6.18 -2.81
CA MET A 75 8.09 4.81 -2.49
C MET A 75 7.45 4.09 -3.69
N PRO A 76 7.75 2.79 -3.91
CA PRO A 76 7.02 1.99 -4.88
C PRO A 76 5.54 1.85 -4.47
N MET A 77 4.64 1.70 -5.45
CA MET A 77 3.19 1.58 -5.22
C MET A 77 2.86 0.44 -4.25
N ARG A 78 3.64 -0.65 -4.27
CA ARG A 78 3.50 -1.79 -3.34
C ARG A 78 3.49 -1.37 -1.88
N ARG A 79 4.31 -0.41 -1.47
CA ARG A 79 4.38 0.04 -0.07
C ARG A 79 3.09 0.66 0.42
N PHE A 80 2.43 1.47 -0.41
CA PHE A 80 1.16 2.10 -0.02
C PHE A 80 0.09 1.07 0.29
N PHE A 81 -0.10 0.10 -0.61
CA PHE A 81 -1.07 -0.98 -0.40
C PHE A 81 -0.69 -1.89 0.75
N GLN A 82 0.60 -2.25 0.87
CA GLN A 82 1.07 -3.15 1.92
C GLN A 82 0.93 -2.52 3.31
N LYS A 83 1.31 -1.23 3.47
CA LYS A 83 1.13 -0.50 4.73
C LYS A 83 -0.35 -0.36 5.09
N CYS A 84 -1.21 -0.05 4.12
CA CYS A 84 -2.67 -0.04 4.34
C CYS A 84 -3.18 -1.42 4.80
N ALA A 85 -2.80 -2.48 4.12
CA ALA A 85 -3.22 -3.83 4.47
C ALA A 85 -2.74 -4.23 5.87
N ASN A 86 -1.48 -3.90 6.21
CA ASN A 86 -0.91 -4.15 7.53
C ASN A 86 -1.65 -3.39 8.62
N ASN A 87 -1.94 -2.09 8.42
CA ASN A 87 -2.68 -1.28 9.39
C ASN A 87 -4.11 -1.80 9.63
N LEU A 88 -4.79 -2.26 8.58
CA LEU A 88 -6.10 -2.91 8.73
C LEU A 88 -5.98 -4.22 9.50
N ALA A 89 -4.97 -5.02 9.20
CA ALA A 89 -4.74 -6.30 9.85
C ALA A 89 -4.39 -6.14 11.34
N THR A 90 -3.56 -5.15 11.71
CA THR A 90 -3.27 -4.85 13.12
C THR A 90 -4.49 -4.37 13.88
N ALA A 91 -5.45 -3.74 13.21
CA ALA A 91 -6.76 -3.41 13.77
C ALA A 91 -7.72 -4.63 13.84
N GLY A 92 -7.26 -5.84 13.50
CA GLY A 92 -8.06 -7.06 13.49
C GLY A 92 -9.07 -7.14 12.33
N ALA A 93 -8.89 -6.34 11.29
CA ALA A 93 -9.76 -6.31 10.12
C ALA A 93 -9.14 -7.04 8.92
N GLU A 94 -9.96 -7.74 8.16
CA GLU A 94 -9.58 -8.28 6.85
C GLU A 94 -9.63 -7.16 5.82
N PRO A 95 -8.53 -6.85 5.11
CA PRO A 95 -8.54 -5.88 4.02
C PRO A 95 -9.48 -6.33 2.89
N VAL A 96 -10.31 -5.43 2.39
CA VAL A 96 -11.33 -5.76 1.37
C VAL A 96 -11.25 -4.83 0.17
N ALA A 97 -11.09 -3.52 0.41
CA ALA A 97 -11.16 -2.52 -0.63
C ALA A 97 -10.17 -1.39 -0.42
N ALA A 98 -9.87 -0.66 -1.49
CA ALA A 98 -9.09 0.56 -1.44
C ALA A 98 -9.62 1.62 -2.42
N GLU A 99 -9.49 2.88 -2.06
CA GLU A 99 -9.54 4.02 -2.99
C GLU A 99 -8.13 4.51 -3.26
N LEU A 100 -7.85 4.86 -4.52
CA LEU A 100 -6.55 5.34 -4.97
C LEU A 100 -6.67 6.73 -5.58
N VAL A 101 -6.12 7.73 -4.91
CA VAL A 101 -6.02 9.09 -5.40
C VAL A 101 -4.61 9.33 -5.92
N ILE A 102 -4.47 9.83 -7.15
CA ILE A 102 -3.19 10.11 -7.79
C ILE A 102 -3.16 11.55 -8.31
N PHE A 103 -2.15 12.30 -7.91
CA PHE A 103 -1.79 13.57 -8.52
C PHE A 103 -0.50 13.40 -9.32
N LEU A 104 -0.56 13.77 -10.61
CA LEU A 104 0.56 13.67 -11.53
C LEU A 104 1.06 15.07 -11.92
N PRO A 105 2.36 15.31 -12.05
CA PRO A 105 2.88 16.50 -12.69
C PRO A 105 2.59 16.51 -14.19
N GLU A 106 2.70 17.67 -14.83
CA GLU A 106 2.31 17.86 -16.24
C GLU A 106 3.20 17.10 -17.23
N ASN A 107 4.44 16.80 -16.85
CA ASN A 107 5.40 16.06 -17.68
C ASN A 107 5.11 14.56 -17.78
N VAL A 108 4.27 14.00 -16.89
CA VAL A 108 3.90 12.57 -16.94
C VAL A 108 3.01 12.28 -18.14
N GLU A 109 3.33 11.21 -18.87
CA GLU A 109 2.59 10.77 -20.03
C GLU A 109 1.58 9.67 -19.71
N GLU A 110 0.67 9.40 -20.64
CA GLU A 110 -0.37 8.39 -20.46
C GLU A 110 0.15 6.95 -20.29
N PRO A 111 1.22 6.51 -21.00
CA PRO A 111 1.79 5.17 -20.78
C PRO A 111 2.26 4.94 -19.35
N GLU A 112 2.87 5.95 -18.72
CA GLU A 112 3.34 5.89 -17.33
C GLU A 112 2.17 5.75 -16.36
N LEU A 113 1.11 6.54 -16.53
CA LEU A 113 -0.13 6.38 -15.76
C LEU A 113 -0.71 4.97 -15.91
N LYS A 114 -0.73 4.44 -17.13
CA LYS A 114 -1.25 3.10 -17.39
C LYS A 114 -0.41 2.03 -16.70
N ALA A 115 0.92 2.15 -16.72
CA ALA A 115 1.84 1.24 -16.04
C ALA A 115 1.61 1.28 -14.53
N LEU A 116 1.55 2.48 -13.93
CA LEU A 116 1.28 2.69 -12.52
C LEU A 116 -0.05 2.07 -12.08
N MET A 117 -1.11 2.24 -12.86
CA MET A 117 -2.42 1.65 -12.56
C MET A 117 -2.45 0.14 -12.72
N SER A 118 -1.69 -0.40 -13.67
CA SER A 118 -1.55 -1.86 -13.85
C SER A 118 -0.79 -2.49 -12.69
N GLU A 119 0.27 -1.82 -12.22
CA GLU A 119 1.02 -2.22 -11.02
C GLU A 119 0.12 -2.19 -9.78
N ALA A 120 -0.58 -1.09 -9.55
CA ALA A 120 -1.50 -0.95 -8.41
C ALA A 120 -2.55 -2.06 -8.37
N GLU A 121 -3.15 -2.39 -9.52
CA GLU A 121 -4.13 -3.49 -9.62
C GLU A 121 -3.50 -4.86 -9.35
N GLY A 122 -2.30 -5.12 -9.87
CA GLY A 122 -1.56 -6.36 -9.61
C GLY A 122 -1.32 -6.57 -8.11
N ILE A 123 -0.85 -5.52 -7.43
CA ILE A 123 -0.61 -5.54 -5.99
C ILE A 123 -1.92 -5.73 -5.20
N ALA A 124 -2.96 -5.00 -5.57
CA ALA A 124 -4.27 -5.11 -4.93
C ALA A 124 -4.85 -6.54 -5.09
N ALA A 125 -4.67 -7.16 -6.26
CA ALA A 125 -5.08 -8.54 -6.51
C ALA A 125 -4.30 -9.55 -5.65
N GLU A 126 -2.98 -9.39 -5.50
CA GLU A 126 -2.16 -10.22 -4.61
C GLU A 126 -2.62 -10.14 -3.16
N LEU A 127 -3.00 -8.94 -2.70
CA LEU A 127 -3.50 -8.68 -1.34
C LEU A 127 -4.99 -8.99 -1.19
N ASN A 128 -5.66 -9.45 -2.26
CA ASN A 128 -7.10 -9.69 -2.31
C ASN A 128 -7.94 -8.44 -1.95
N ILE A 129 -7.49 -7.27 -2.40
CA ILE A 129 -8.12 -5.96 -2.22
C ILE A 129 -8.72 -5.52 -3.55
N GLN A 130 -9.95 -4.99 -3.54
CA GLN A 130 -10.54 -4.38 -4.73
C GLN A 130 -10.31 -2.86 -4.73
N ILE A 131 -9.77 -2.29 -5.81
CA ILE A 131 -9.75 -0.85 -5.99
C ILE A 131 -11.16 -0.39 -6.40
N ILE A 132 -11.85 0.31 -5.50
CA ILE A 132 -13.28 0.64 -5.65
C ILE A 132 -13.53 2.05 -6.15
N GLY A 133 -12.53 2.92 -6.10
CA GLY A 133 -12.67 4.32 -6.48
C GLY A 133 -11.37 5.09 -6.38
N GLY A 134 -11.51 6.40 -6.40
CA GLY A 134 -10.41 7.34 -6.28
C GLY A 134 -10.49 8.47 -7.29
N GLN A 135 -9.37 9.16 -7.47
CA GLN A 135 -9.27 10.31 -8.37
C GLN A 135 -7.91 10.32 -9.05
N THR A 136 -7.89 10.57 -10.35
CA THR A 136 -6.64 10.82 -11.08
C THR A 136 -6.65 12.22 -11.65
N ARG A 137 -5.64 13.02 -11.31
CA ARG A 137 -5.54 14.42 -11.68
C ARG A 137 -4.12 14.81 -12.08
N VAL A 138 -3.98 15.61 -13.11
CA VAL A 138 -2.74 16.29 -13.46
C VAL A 138 -2.75 17.69 -12.87
N SER A 139 -1.66 18.13 -12.26
CA SER A 139 -1.59 19.44 -11.60
C SER A 139 -0.18 20.02 -11.65
N SER A 140 -0.08 21.28 -12.03
CA SER A 140 1.15 22.09 -11.96
C SER A 140 1.58 22.37 -10.50
N ALA A 141 0.71 22.10 -9.52
CA ALA A 141 1.04 22.27 -8.11
C ALA A 141 1.94 21.16 -7.55
N VAL A 142 2.06 20.03 -8.25
CA VAL A 142 2.93 18.91 -7.85
C VAL A 142 4.13 18.80 -8.79
N ARG A 143 5.30 18.51 -8.22
CA ARG A 143 6.54 18.29 -8.98
C ARG A 143 6.84 16.81 -9.19
N GLN A 144 6.37 15.97 -8.28
CA GLN A 144 6.51 14.52 -8.32
C GLN A 144 5.12 13.89 -8.20
N PRO A 145 4.93 12.66 -8.70
CA PRO A 145 3.67 11.95 -8.53
C PRO A 145 3.38 11.70 -7.05
N LEU A 146 2.17 12.06 -6.62
CA LEU A 146 1.68 11.79 -5.27
C LEU A 146 0.57 10.75 -5.33
N ALA A 147 0.63 9.77 -4.44
CA ALA A 147 -0.43 8.79 -4.27
C ALA A 147 -0.98 8.82 -2.84
N THR A 148 -2.29 8.61 -2.73
CA THR A 148 -2.97 8.35 -1.47
C THR A 148 -3.80 7.10 -1.64
N VAL A 149 -3.58 6.12 -0.78
CA VAL A 149 -4.38 4.88 -0.71
C VAL A 149 -5.19 4.92 0.58
N THR A 150 -6.52 4.94 0.45
CA THR A 150 -7.44 4.75 1.57
C THR A 150 -7.90 3.29 1.57
N GLY A 151 -7.49 2.54 2.58
CA GLY A 151 -7.84 1.14 2.74
C GLY A 151 -9.10 0.96 3.59
N TYR A 152 -9.89 -0.06 3.25
CA TYR A 152 -11.10 -0.48 3.95
C TYR A 152 -11.00 -1.97 4.29
N GLY A 153 -11.27 -2.30 5.54
CA GLY A 153 -11.31 -3.67 6.02
C GLY A 153 -12.55 -3.95 6.85
N ILE A 154 -12.93 -5.22 6.93
CA ILE A 154 -14.06 -5.67 7.73
C ILE A 154 -13.54 -6.46 8.93
N ARG A 155 -13.85 -5.98 10.13
CA ARG A 155 -13.62 -6.70 11.39
C ARG A 155 -14.89 -7.40 11.80
N LYS A 156 -14.88 -8.73 11.89
CA LYS A 156 -16.03 -9.53 12.26
C LYS A 156 -16.41 -9.29 13.73
N THR A 157 -17.71 -9.34 14.04
CA THR A 157 -18.23 -9.30 15.42
C THR A 157 -17.65 -10.45 16.23
N GLY A 158 -17.17 -10.16 17.44
CA GLY A 158 -16.51 -11.15 18.30
C GLY A 158 -15.00 -11.29 18.08
N ALA A 159 -14.43 -10.67 17.03
CA ALA A 159 -13.00 -10.45 16.98
C ALA A 159 -12.60 -9.57 18.18
N VAL A 160 -11.58 -9.99 18.91
CA VAL A 160 -11.13 -9.28 20.11
C VAL A 160 -10.82 -7.84 19.74
N GLN A 161 -11.50 -6.92 20.38
CA GLN A 161 -11.23 -5.50 20.17
C GLN A 161 -9.86 -5.20 20.76
N MET A 162 -8.94 -4.83 19.90
CA MET A 162 -7.57 -4.46 20.24
C MET A 162 -7.60 -3.10 20.96
N ASP A 163 -7.84 -3.11 22.26
CA ASP A 163 -7.88 -1.90 23.05
C ASP A 163 -6.49 -1.51 23.50
N VAL A 164 -5.84 -0.65 22.70
CA VAL A 164 -4.53 -0.05 23.02
C VAL A 164 -4.50 0.72 24.36
N ARG A 165 -5.67 0.96 24.98
CA ARG A 165 -5.80 1.63 26.27
C ARG A 165 -5.68 0.67 27.44
N LYS A 166 -5.73 -0.64 27.25
CA LYS A 166 -5.54 -1.62 28.32
C LYS A 166 -4.12 -1.55 28.81
N LYS A 167 -3.94 -1.63 30.15
CA LYS A 167 -2.62 -1.77 30.74
C LYS A 167 -1.97 -3.04 30.24
N LEU A 168 -0.91 -2.90 29.46
CA LEU A 168 -0.15 -4.01 28.90
C LEU A 168 1.00 -4.46 29.82
N ALA A 169 1.16 -3.80 30.99
CA ALA A 169 2.22 -4.12 31.93
C ALA A 169 2.13 -5.58 32.40
N GLY A 170 3.23 -6.31 32.25
CA GLY A 170 3.32 -7.73 32.60
C GLY A 170 2.94 -8.69 31.47
N GLN A 171 2.72 -8.20 30.27
CA GLN A 171 2.55 -9.02 29.07
C GLN A 171 3.87 -9.20 28.32
N ASP A 172 3.98 -10.28 27.56
CA ASP A 172 5.14 -10.52 26.70
C ASP A 172 5.05 -9.69 25.42
N ILE A 173 6.19 -9.19 24.97
CA ILE A 173 6.33 -8.52 23.67
C ILE A 173 6.84 -9.56 22.67
N ILE A 174 6.04 -9.80 21.63
CA ILE A 174 6.39 -10.72 20.54
C ILE A 174 6.67 -9.91 19.29
N ILE A 175 7.85 -10.10 18.71
CA ILE A 175 8.24 -9.50 17.43
C ILE A 175 8.31 -10.64 16.40
N THR A 176 7.59 -10.48 15.30
CA THR A 176 7.63 -11.43 14.19
C THR A 176 8.56 -10.93 13.10
N LYS A 177 9.21 -11.86 12.38
CA LYS A 177 10.18 -11.59 11.32
C LYS A 177 11.42 -10.83 11.84
N TRP A 178 12.02 -10.00 10.98
CA TRP A 178 13.23 -9.25 11.30
C TRP A 178 12.93 -7.76 11.38
N ILE A 179 13.64 -7.08 12.26
CA ILE A 179 13.60 -5.63 12.40
C ILE A 179 14.36 -4.99 11.24
N GLY A 180 13.84 -3.87 10.70
CA GLY A 180 14.51 -3.08 9.67
C GLY A 180 14.46 -3.68 8.27
N LEU A 181 13.50 -4.57 7.98
CA LEU A 181 13.34 -5.20 6.66
C LEU A 181 13.26 -4.17 5.53
N GLU A 182 12.40 -3.16 5.69
CA GLU A 182 12.16 -2.13 4.67
C GLU A 182 13.42 -1.32 4.39
N GLY A 183 14.06 -0.80 5.44
CA GLY A 183 15.31 -0.04 5.29
C GLY A 183 16.45 -0.88 4.73
N THR A 184 16.52 -2.17 5.09
CA THR A 184 17.52 -3.09 4.55
C THR A 184 17.31 -3.34 3.06
N ALA A 185 16.07 -3.58 2.63
CA ALA A 185 15.75 -3.78 1.22
C ALA A 185 16.07 -2.53 0.39
N ASP A 186 15.70 -1.35 0.89
CA ASP A 186 16.00 -0.10 0.21
C ASP A 186 17.49 0.16 0.04
N LEU A 187 18.25 0.00 1.11
CA LEU A 187 19.70 0.16 1.06
C LEU A 187 20.34 -0.85 0.11
N ALA A 188 19.87 -2.10 0.11
CA ALA A 188 20.37 -3.13 -0.77
C ALA A 188 20.04 -2.85 -2.25
N ALA A 189 18.83 -2.40 -2.55
CA ALA A 189 18.42 -2.09 -3.91
C ALA A 189 19.11 -0.83 -4.47
N ARG A 190 19.22 0.23 -3.66
CA ARG A 190 19.78 1.52 -4.10
C ARG A 190 21.31 1.57 -4.12
N ASN A 191 21.99 0.80 -3.29
CA ASN A 191 23.46 0.80 -3.17
C ASN A 191 24.09 -0.56 -3.51
N GLN A 192 23.52 -1.24 -4.49
CA GLN A 192 23.94 -2.58 -4.87
C GLN A 192 25.46 -2.66 -5.21
N GLU A 193 25.96 -1.75 -6.03
CA GLU A 193 27.38 -1.72 -6.43
C GLU A 193 28.30 -1.55 -5.21
N GLY A 194 27.99 -0.59 -4.34
CA GLY A 194 28.80 -0.36 -3.13
C GLY A 194 28.79 -1.55 -2.18
N LEU A 195 27.66 -2.23 -2.04
CA LEU A 195 27.51 -3.39 -1.18
C LEU A 195 28.24 -4.63 -1.74
N LEU A 196 28.22 -4.84 -3.06
CA LEU A 196 28.91 -5.93 -3.72
C LEU A 196 30.44 -5.88 -3.55
N THR A 197 31.02 -4.72 -3.22
CA THR A 197 32.45 -4.61 -2.87
C THR A 197 32.77 -5.21 -1.50
N ARG A 198 31.78 -5.40 -0.61
CA ARG A 198 31.94 -5.79 0.80
C ARG A 198 31.25 -7.09 1.16
N TYR A 199 30.17 -7.43 0.45
CA TYR A 199 29.32 -8.57 0.76
C TYR A 199 29.16 -9.48 -0.45
N PRO A 200 28.97 -10.79 -0.25
CA PRO A 200 28.65 -11.72 -1.33
C PRO A 200 27.35 -11.35 -2.06
N ALA A 201 27.31 -11.55 -3.37
CA ALA A 201 26.17 -11.17 -4.22
C ALA A 201 24.83 -11.74 -3.71
N TYR A 202 24.81 -13.01 -3.30
CA TYR A 202 23.59 -13.65 -2.80
C TYR A 202 22.99 -12.95 -1.57
N LEU A 203 23.82 -12.37 -0.68
CA LEU A 203 23.32 -11.62 0.48
C LEU A 203 22.70 -10.28 0.08
N VAL A 204 23.32 -9.60 -0.89
CA VAL A 204 22.79 -8.32 -1.40
C VAL A 204 21.49 -8.53 -2.14
N GLU A 205 21.43 -9.56 -2.99
CA GLU A 205 20.21 -9.94 -3.72
C GLU A 205 19.08 -10.38 -2.77
N GLU A 206 19.39 -11.18 -1.75
CA GLU A 206 18.42 -11.61 -0.75
C GLU A 206 17.89 -10.43 0.05
N ALA A 207 18.75 -9.50 0.47
CA ALA A 207 18.37 -8.29 1.18
C ALA A 207 17.48 -7.38 0.33
N ALA A 208 17.80 -7.20 -0.95
CA ALA A 208 16.98 -6.40 -1.88
C ALA A 208 15.57 -7.01 -2.08
N ALA A 209 15.43 -8.33 -1.91
CA ALA A 209 14.14 -9.04 -2.06
C ALA A 209 13.36 -9.20 -0.74
N PHE A 210 13.67 -8.44 0.30
CA PHE A 210 12.95 -8.51 1.59
C PHE A 210 11.52 -7.97 1.55
N ASP A 211 11.12 -7.30 0.48
CA ASP A 211 9.74 -6.86 0.23
C ASP A 211 8.72 -8.02 0.34
N ARG A 212 9.12 -9.24 0.01
CA ARG A 212 8.31 -10.48 0.16
C ARG A 212 7.88 -10.75 1.61
N TYR A 213 8.54 -10.14 2.58
CA TYR A 213 8.25 -10.31 4.02
C TYR A 213 7.49 -9.13 4.65
N TYR A 214 7.13 -8.10 3.89
CA TYR A 214 6.45 -6.91 4.42
C TYR A 214 5.02 -7.18 4.89
N SER A 215 4.36 -8.19 4.32
CA SER A 215 3.00 -8.54 4.72
C SER A 215 2.96 -9.16 6.11
N ILE A 216 2.18 -8.59 7.01
CA ILE A 216 1.91 -9.16 8.35
C ILE A 216 0.50 -9.75 8.45
N LEU A 217 -0.20 -9.90 7.34
CA LEU A 217 -1.57 -10.42 7.31
C LEU A 217 -1.68 -11.82 7.94
N PRO A 218 -0.77 -12.78 7.66
CA PRO A 218 -0.82 -14.11 8.27
C PRO A 218 -0.61 -14.07 9.79
N GLU A 219 0.34 -13.25 10.26
CA GLU A 219 0.63 -13.08 11.68
C GLU A 219 -0.55 -12.46 12.42
N ALA A 220 -1.11 -11.37 11.86
CA ALA A 220 -2.27 -10.70 12.43
C ALA A 220 -3.49 -11.64 12.48
N ALA A 221 -3.75 -12.40 11.41
CA ALA A 221 -4.83 -13.39 11.39
C ALA A 221 -4.65 -14.47 12.45
N THR A 222 -3.41 -14.91 12.68
CA THR A 222 -3.08 -15.90 13.72
C THR A 222 -3.30 -15.31 15.11
N ALA A 223 -2.85 -14.08 15.35
CA ALA A 223 -3.04 -13.37 16.61
C ALA A 223 -4.54 -13.21 16.95
N VAL A 224 -5.35 -12.80 15.98
CA VAL A 224 -6.81 -12.68 16.14
C VAL A 224 -7.44 -14.03 16.50
N LYS A 225 -7.06 -15.12 15.82
CA LYS A 225 -7.55 -16.47 16.10
C LYS A 225 -7.14 -16.99 17.47
N SER A 226 -6.00 -16.57 17.99
CA SER A 226 -5.48 -16.98 19.31
C SER A 226 -6.13 -16.24 20.49
N GLY A 227 -7.17 -15.45 20.27
CA GLY A 227 -7.88 -14.71 21.31
C GLY A 227 -7.49 -13.24 21.41
N GLY A 228 -6.68 -12.78 20.48
CA GLY A 228 -6.29 -11.39 20.31
C GLY A 228 -5.18 -10.94 21.25
N CYS A 229 -4.43 -10.00 20.74
CA CYS A 229 -3.40 -9.27 21.43
C CYS A 229 -3.42 -7.82 20.88
N THR A 230 -2.77 -6.89 21.53
CA THR A 230 -2.49 -5.59 20.90
C THR A 230 -1.44 -5.80 19.83
N MET A 231 -1.70 -5.32 18.62
CA MET A 231 -0.79 -5.46 17.48
C MET A 231 -0.41 -4.08 16.95
N HIS A 232 0.80 -3.97 16.45
CA HIS A 232 1.29 -2.81 15.70
C HIS A 232 2.24 -3.28 14.60
N ASP A 233 2.23 -2.64 13.46
CA ASP A 233 3.25 -2.83 12.44
C ASP A 233 4.45 -1.90 12.76
N ALA A 234 5.65 -2.46 12.77
CA ALA A 234 6.86 -1.68 12.98
C ALA A 234 7.27 -0.99 11.66
N SER A 235 6.56 0.06 11.29
CA SER A 235 6.80 0.85 10.08
C SER A 235 7.57 2.15 10.39
N GLU A 236 6.92 3.30 10.38
CA GLU A 236 7.55 4.59 10.65
C GLU A 236 8.01 4.70 12.11
N GLY A 237 9.28 5.09 12.31
CA GLY A 237 9.89 5.13 13.64
C GLY A 237 10.36 3.78 14.19
N GLY A 238 10.12 2.70 13.44
CA GLY A 238 10.57 1.34 13.79
C GLY A 238 9.97 0.81 15.08
N VAL A 239 10.69 -0.11 15.72
CA VAL A 239 10.24 -0.80 16.95
C VAL A 239 10.00 0.15 18.12
N PHE A 240 10.72 1.28 18.19
CA PHE A 240 10.55 2.23 19.29
C PHE A 240 9.31 3.11 19.14
N ALA A 241 8.73 3.20 17.94
CA ALA A 241 7.47 3.92 17.73
C ALA A 241 6.25 2.98 17.86
N ALA A 242 6.44 1.69 17.62
CA ALA A 242 5.43 0.66 17.81
C ALA A 242 5.27 0.30 19.28
#